data_72032ca8a209facb1eeb336651612ed4
#
_entry.id   72032ca8a209facb1eeb336651612ed4
#
_cell.length_a   1.000
_cell.length_b   1.000
_cell.length_c   1.000
_cell.angle_alpha   90.00
_cell.angle_beta   90.00
_cell.angle_gamma   90.00
#
_symmetry.space_group_name_H-M   'P 1'
#
loop_
_entity.id
_entity.type
_entity.pdbx_description
1 polymer ?
#
loop_
_entity_poly.entity_id
_entity_poly.type
_entity_poly.pdbx_seq_one_letter_code
_entity_poly.pdbx_strand_id
1 'polypeptide(L)'
;MSLVLLTGAAGRIGTMLRGGLPERGHALRCLDVVPIVETRPGEEHVVADVADLAAVVDATRGVDAVVHLAGHVGEDSWPVISRAGIEGTYATLEAARRAGVRRVVLASSNHASGYTPRPASGLLREADAPPRPDTYYGVWKVTMEALGSLYADRYGIDVVCLRIGTSTEEPTSTRHLSTWLSPDDTVSLVHAALTAPSPGFAVVWGVSANTRNWWDLTSARALGYEPKDDAEVYAEALVEAYGEPDLSDPVHARVGGEYTLPEYDAEPGAGR
;
A
#
# COMPACT_ATOMS: atom_id res chain seq x y z
N MET A 1 2.87 -2.59 23.93
CA MET A 1 3.82 -2.74 22.82
C MET A 1 3.37 -3.95 22.03
N SER A 2 2.98 -3.80 20.77
CA SER A 2 2.53 -4.93 19.93
C SER A 2 3.68 -5.37 19.03
N LEU A 3 3.82 -6.69 18.82
CA LEU A 3 4.75 -7.25 17.85
C LEU A 3 4.05 -7.34 16.48
N VAL A 4 4.59 -6.69 15.48
CA VAL A 4 4.04 -6.63 14.13
C VAL A 4 4.95 -7.40 13.16
N LEU A 5 4.39 -8.36 12.42
CA LEU A 5 5.07 -8.92 11.26
C LEU A 5 4.97 -7.92 10.10
N LEU A 6 6.11 -7.44 9.63
CA LEU A 6 6.23 -6.55 8.47
C LEU A 6 6.83 -7.34 7.31
N THR A 7 6.03 -7.69 6.30
CA THR A 7 6.54 -8.33 5.09
C THR A 7 6.91 -7.28 4.04
N GLY A 8 7.94 -7.54 3.23
CA GLY A 8 8.48 -6.53 2.31
C GLY A 8 9.28 -5.44 3.05
N ALA A 9 9.90 -5.83 4.17
CA ALA A 9 10.56 -4.93 5.11
C ALA A 9 11.83 -4.25 4.58
N ALA A 10 12.46 -4.82 3.55
CA ALA A 10 13.62 -4.23 2.87
C ALA A 10 13.24 -3.23 1.77
N GLY A 11 11.95 -3.18 1.38
CA GLY A 11 11.45 -2.24 0.38
C GLY A 11 11.36 -0.80 0.90
N ARG A 12 11.05 0.15 -0.01
CA ARG A 12 10.96 1.58 0.31
C ARG A 12 9.99 1.87 1.47
N ILE A 13 8.73 1.45 1.36
CA ILE A 13 7.73 1.64 2.44
C ILE A 13 8.16 0.86 3.69
N GLY A 14 8.66 -0.37 3.53
CA GLY A 14 9.18 -1.16 4.65
C GLY A 14 10.25 -0.43 5.44
N THR A 15 11.19 0.24 4.76
CA THR A 15 12.25 1.04 5.39
C THR A 15 11.71 2.24 6.16
N MET A 16 10.69 2.94 5.60
CA MET A 16 9.98 4.02 6.30
C MET A 16 9.31 3.51 7.59
N LEU A 17 8.58 2.40 7.50
CA LEU A 17 7.87 1.82 8.64
C LEU A 17 8.81 1.28 9.73
N ARG A 18 9.95 0.70 9.34
CA ARG A 18 11.00 0.29 10.28
C ARG A 18 11.58 1.48 11.05
N GLY A 19 11.59 2.69 10.43
CA GLY A 19 11.95 3.93 11.11
C GLY A 19 10.90 4.39 12.11
N GLY A 20 9.66 4.47 11.69
CA GLY A 20 8.63 5.21 12.43
C GLY A 20 7.74 4.38 13.33
N LEU A 21 7.45 3.10 13.03
CA LEU A 21 6.55 2.28 13.85
C LEU A 21 7.10 1.99 15.27
N PRO A 22 8.42 1.76 15.47
CA PRO A 22 8.96 1.60 16.82
C PRO A 22 8.73 2.81 17.72
N GLU A 23 8.82 4.02 17.19
CA GLU A 23 8.55 5.28 17.92
C GLU A 23 7.08 5.39 18.35
N ARG A 24 6.19 4.65 17.67
CA ARG A 24 4.75 4.56 17.97
C ARG A 24 4.39 3.34 18.84
N GLY A 25 5.37 2.64 19.39
CA GLY A 25 5.19 1.56 20.36
C GLY A 25 4.99 0.16 19.74
N HIS A 26 5.42 -0.06 18.49
CA HIS A 26 5.40 -1.37 17.84
C HIS A 26 6.80 -1.98 17.79
N ALA A 27 6.94 -3.24 18.18
CA ALA A 27 8.10 -4.05 17.87
C ALA A 27 7.91 -4.71 16.49
N LEU A 28 8.99 -4.96 15.75
CA LEU A 28 8.88 -5.45 14.38
C LEU A 28 9.60 -6.79 14.22
N ARG A 29 8.90 -7.74 13.60
CA ARG A 29 9.51 -8.88 12.93
C ARG A 29 9.47 -8.61 11.43
N CYS A 30 10.65 -8.41 10.84
CA CYS A 30 10.84 -7.99 9.46
C CYS A 30 11.07 -9.20 8.57
N LEU A 31 10.18 -9.46 7.62
CA LEU A 31 10.32 -10.53 6.62
C LEU A 31 10.55 -9.93 5.24
N ASP A 32 11.58 -10.41 4.56
CA ASP A 32 11.83 -10.09 3.16
C ASP A 32 12.53 -11.25 2.46
N VAL A 33 12.46 -11.30 1.13
CA VAL A 33 13.20 -12.28 0.31
C VAL A 33 14.69 -11.95 0.25
N VAL A 34 15.05 -10.67 0.47
CA VAL A 34 16.44 -10.21 0.57
C VAL A 34 16.83 -9.94 2.01
N PRO A 35 18.11 -10.20 2.41
CA PRO A 35 18.59 -9.86 3.73
C PRO A 35 18.53 -8.35 4.00
N ILE A 36 18.07 -7.97 5.18
CA ILE A 36 18.13 -6.59 5.65
C ILE A 36 19.54 -6.31 6.20
N VAL A 37 20.28 -5.45 5.53
CA VAL A 37 21.68 -5.14 5.89
C VAL A 37 21.74 -4.17 7.08
N GLU A 38 20.93 -3.10 7.03
CA GLU A 38 20.86 -2.11 8.11
C GLU A 38 19.82 -2.53 9.15
N THR A 39 20.29 -3.19 10.20
CA THR A 39 19.43 -3.65 11.30
C THR A 39 19.23 -2.54 12.34
N ARG A 40 18.07 -2.51 12.98
CA ARG A 40 17.75 -1.57 14.05
C ARG A 40 17.54 -2.30 15.38
N PRO A 41 17.81 -1.68 16.53
CA PRO A 41 17.61 -2.31 17.82
C PRO A 41 16.17 -2.82 18.00
N GLY A 42 16.01 -4.06 18.43
CA GLY A 42 14.69 -4.66 18.69
C GLY A 42 13.99 -5.22 17.46
N GLU A 43 14.58 -5.20 16.27
CA GLU A 43 14.05 -5.89 15.10
C GLU A 43 14.43 -7.38 15.11
N GLU A 44 13.46 -8.24 14.79
CA GLU A 44 13.69 -9.62 14.40
C GLU A 44 13.70 -9.72 12.88
N HIS A 45 14.62 -10.50 12.30
CA HIS A 45 14.73 -10.61 10.84
C HIS A 45 14.49 -12.03 10.37
N VAL A 46 13.69 -12.18 9.32
CA VAL A 46 13.38 -13.44 8.64
C VAL A 46 13.62 -13.27 7.15
N VAL A 47 14.50 -14.10 6.58
CA VAL A 47 14.71 -14.14 5.13
C VAL A 47 13.85 -15.27 4.56
N ALA A 48 12.78 -14.92 3.82
CA ALA A 48 11.88 -15.91 3.26
C ALA A 48 11.10 -15.32 2.05
N ASP A 49 10.70 -16.20 1.13
CA ASP A 49 9.75 -15.87 0.07
C ASP A 49 8.34 -15.79 0.67
N VAL A 50 7.66 -14.67 0.47
CA VAL A 50 6.30 -14.46 0.98
C VAL A 50 5.27 -15.44 0.38
N ALA A 51 5.56 -16.06 -0.76
CA ALA A 51 4.74 -17.11 -1.37
C ALA A 51 4.99 -18.50 -0.71
N ASP A 52 5.99 -18.64 0.15
CA ASP A 52 6.19 -19.86 0.95
C ASP A 52 5.30 -19.81 2.20
N LEU A 53 4.13 -20.43 2.11
CA LEU A 53 3.16 -20.47 3.20
C LEU A 53 3.76 -21.03 4.51
N ALA A 54 4.64 -22.03 4.46
CA ALA A 54 5.23 -22.62 5.65
C ALA A 54 6.14 -21.63 6.38
N ALA A 55 7.00 -20.94 5.62
CA ALA A 55 7.88 -19.92 6.16
C ALA A 55 7.09 -18.71 6.73
N VAL A 56 6.02 -18.28 6.05
CA VAL A 56 5.18 -17.19 6.54
C VAL A 56 4.41 -17.58 7.79
N VAL A 57 3.90 -18.83 7.88
CA VAL A 57 3.26 -19.36 9.11
C VAL A 57 4.24 -19.32 10.28
N ASP A 58 5.49 -19.76 10.08
CA ASP A 58 6.50 -19.73 11.13
C ASP A 58 6.85 -18.30 11.55
N ALA A 59 6.98 -17.38 10.59
CA ALA A 59 7.23 -15.97 10.87
C ALA A 59 6.05 -15.27 11.58
N THR A 60 4.83 -15.76 11.43
CA THR A 60 3.63 -15.15 12.03
C THR A 60 3.39 -15.63 13.49
N ARG A 61 4.14 -16.60 14.00
CA ARG A 61 3.93 -17.08 15.36
C ARG A 61 4.19 -16.01 16.42
N GLY A 62 3.20 -15.79 17.27
CA GLY A 62 3.31 -14.87 18.41
C GLY A 62 3.29 -13.38 18.04
N VAL A 63 2.95 -13.03 16.80
CA VAL A 63 2.73 -11.62 16.43
C VAL A 63 1.29 -11.19 16.71
N ASP A 64 1.10 -9.91 17.04
CA ASP A 64 -0.21 -9.34 17.34
C ASP A 64 -0.93 -8.85 16.06
N ALA A 65 -0.16 -8.43 15.05
CA ALA A 65 -0.68 -7.90 13.79
C ALA A 65 0.29 -8.18 12.63
N VAL A 66 -0.22 -8.05 11.40
CA VAL A 66 0.57 -8.16 10.17
C VAL A 66 0.41 -6.89 9.33
N VAL A 67 1.52 -6.36 8.82
CA VAL A 67 1.55 -5.37 7.74
C VAL A 67 2.17 -6.03 6.51
N HIS A 68 1.38 -6.19 5.46
CA HIS A 68 1.78 -6.89 4.25
C HIS A 68 2.09 -5.90 3.13
N LEU A 69 3.38 -5.72 2.86
CA LEU A 69 3.90 -4.89 1.77
C LEU A 69 4.55 -5.74 0.66
N ALA A 70 4.93 -6.99 0.99
CA ALA A 70 5.71 -7.85 0.10
C ALA A 70 4.97 -8.11 -1.21
N GLY A 71 5.72 -8.10 -2.31
CA GLY A 71 5.28 -8.33 -3.66
C GLY A 71 6.14 -7.55 -4.65
N HIS A 72 5.86 -7.71 -5.93
CA HIS A 72 6.57 -6.97 -6.97
C HIS A 72 6.08 -5.52 -7.02
N VAL A 73 6.99 -4.57 -7.14
CA VAL A 73 6.64 -3.13 -7.25
C VAL A 73 6.50 -2.75 -8.72
N GLY A 74 5.32 -2.32 -9.10
CA GLY A 74 5.01 -1.94 -10.48
C GLY A 74 4.51 -3.12 -11.33
N GLU A 75 4.43 -2.89 -12.64
CA GLU A 75 3.99 -3.91 -13.61
C GLU A 75 5.12 -4.88 -13.95
N ASP A 76 4.77 -6.13 -14.13
CA ASP A 76 5.65 -7.20 -14.59
C ASP A 76 4.80 -8.33 -15.22
N SER A 77 5.47 -9.37 -15.71
CA SER A 77 4.83 -10.55 -16.29
C SER A 77 3.88 -11.25 -15.30
N TRP A 78 2.84 -11.87 -15.84
CA TRP A 78 1.86 -12.59 -15.01
C TRP A 78 2.46 -13.58 -14.00
N PRO A 79 3.49 -14.42 -14.37
CA PRO A 79 4.09 -15.33 -13.39
C PRO A 79 4.75 -14.63 -12.20
N VAL A 80 5.36 -13.44 -12.40
CA VAL A 80 5.98 -12.66 -11.33
C VAL A 80 4.91 -12.06 -10.43
N ILE A 81 3.94 -11.37 -11.02
CA ILE A 81 2.85 -10.73 -10.27
C ILE A 81 2.00 -11.75 -9.52
N SER A 82 1.62 -12.87 -10.16
CA SER A 82 0.77 -13.88 -9.52
C SER A 82 1.48 -14.56 -8.34
N ARG A 83 2.76 -14.93 -8.50
CA ARG A 83 3.50 -15.60 -7.44
C ARG A 83 3.74 -14.68 -6.23
N ALA A 84 4.46 -13.60 -6.43
CA ALA A 84 4.82 -12.72 -5.32
C ALA A 84 3.60 -11.98 -4.75
N GLY A 85 2.68 -11.57 -5.62
CA GLY A 85 1.52 -10.78 -5.25
C GLY A 85 0.34 -11.61 -4.75
N ILE A 86 -0.24 -12.44 -5.61
CA ILE A 86 -1.50 -13.15 -5.30
C ILE A 86 -1.25 -14.29 -4.31
N GLU A 87 -0.29 -15.19 -4.59
CA GLU A 87 0.04 -16.30 -3.71
C GLU A 87 0.63 -15.79 -2.38
N GLY A 88 1.47 -14.73 -2.42
CA GLY A 88 2.02 -14.10 -1.23
C GLY A 88 0.94 -13.47 -0.34
N THR A 89 -0.06 -12.80 -0.93
CA THR A 89 -1.21 -12.27 -0.18
C THR A 89 -2.02 -13.39 0.48
N TYR A 90 -2.32 -14.46 -0.27
CA TYR A 90 -2.99 -15.63 0.27
C TYR A 90 -2.20 -16.24 1.43
N ALA A 91 -0.90 -16.48 1.25
CA ALA A 91 -0.04 -17.08 2.27
C ALA A 91 -0.02 -16.23 3.55
N THR A 92 0.05 -14.90 3.41
CA THR A 92 0.04 -13.97 4.54
C THR A 92 -1.28 -14.01 5.32
N LEU A 93 -2.41 -13.94 4.65
CA LEU A 93 -3.73 -14.00 5.29
C LEU A 93 -3.99 -15.36 5.92
N GLU A 94 -3.62 -16.44 5.24
CA GLU A 94 -3.76 -17.80 5.78
C GLU A 94 -2.85 -18.04 6.99
N ALA A 95 -1.62 -17.52 6.97
CA ALA A 95 -0.72 -17.58 8.12
C ALA A 95 -1.28 -16.80 9.32
N ALA A 96 -1.80 -15.57 9.08
CA ALA A 96 -2.46 -14.78 10.11
C ALA A 96 -3.65 -15.52 10.73
N ARG A 97 -4.51 -16.15 9.91
CA ARG A 97 -5.62 -16.97 10.37
C ARG A 97 -5.16 -18.15 11.24
N ARG A 98 -4.13 -18.89 10.79
CA ARG A 98 -3.59 -20.06 11.54
C ARG A 98 -2.96 -19.67 12.86
N ALA A 99 -2.32 -18.52 12.91
CA ALA A 99 -1.68 -17.98 14.12
C ALA A 99 -2.66 -17.28 15.07
N GLY A 100 -3.93 -17.08 14.67
CA GLY A 100 -4.93 -16.37 15.47
C GLY A 100 -4.73 -14.86 15.50
N VAL A 101 -3.98 -14.31 14.54
CA VAL A 101 -3.79 -12.87 14.38
C VAL A 101 -5.11 -12.22 13.97
N ARG A 102 -5.47 -11.14 14.64
CA ARG A 102 -6.77 -10.48 14.44
C ARG A 102 -6.70 -9.18 13.64
N ARG A 103 -5.51 -8.67 13.33
CA ARG A 103 -5.31 -7.43 12.58
C ARG A 103 -4.33 -7.65 11.43
N VAL A 104 -4.79 -7.36 10.21
CA VAL A 104 -3.95 -7.37 9.01
C VAL A 104 -4.13 -6.06 8.24
N VAL A 105 -3.03 -5.39 7.93
CA VAL A 105 -2.99 -4.22 7.06
C VAL A 105 -2.37 -4.63 5.73
N LEU A 106 -3.09 -4.41 4.65
CA LEU A 106 -2.69 -4.77 3.28
C LEU A 106 -2.35 -3.52 2.48
N ALA A 107 -1.15 -3.46 1.92
CA ALA A 107 -0.75 -2.38 1.02
C ALA A 107 -1.39 -2.59 -0.36
N SER A 108 -2.66 -2.18 -0.49
CA SER A 108 -3.33 -2.05 -1.77
C SER A 108 -2.79 -0.82 -2.52
N SER A 109 -3.41 -0.45 -3.62
CA SER A 109 -2.96 0.65 -4.47
C SER A 109 -4.15 1.33 -5.15
N ASN A 110 -3.96 2.60 -5.52
CA ASN A 110 -4.85 3.28 -6.46
C ASN A 110 -5.02 2.51 -7.79
N HIS A 111 -4.03 1.68 -8.18
CA HIS A 111 -4.07 0.83 -9.38
C HIS A 111 -5.16 -0.27 -9.33
N ALA A 112 -5.70 -0.61 -8.15
CA ALA A 112 -6.90 -1.45 -8.04
C ALA A 112 -8.13 -0.84 -8.75
N SER A 113 -8.16 0.48 -8.90
CA SER A 113 -9.20 1.24 -9.58
C SER A 113 -8.64 2.14 -10.69
N GLY A 114 -7.53 1.77 -11.29
CA GLY A 114 -6.69 2.59 -12.15
C GLY A 114 -7.41 3.27 -13.32
N TYR A 115 -8.31 2.57 -14.01
CA TYR A 115 -9.12 3.16 -15.10
C TYR A 115 -10.28 4.04 -14.62
N THR A 116 -10.49 4.21 -13.32
CA THR A 116 -11.52 5.13 -12.82
C THR A 116 -11.13 6.57 -13.18
N PRO A 117 -12.04 7.36 -13.77
CA PRO A 117 -11.74 8.75 -14.09
C PRO A 117 -11.68 9.59 -12.80
N ARG A 118 -10.83 10.62 -12.82
CA ARG A 118 -10.88 11.69 -11.84
C ARG A 118 -12.27 12.34 -11.87
N PRO A 119 -12.92 12.62 -10.73
CA PRO A 119 -14.22 13.26 -10.73
C PRO A 119 -14.13 14.67 -11.28
N ALA A 120 -15.13 15.09 -12.05
CA ALA A 120 -15.21 16.45 -12.61
C ALA A 120 -15.37 17.52 -11.52
N SER A 121 -15.89 17.12 -10.36
CA SER A 121 -16.03 17.99 -9.17
C SER A 121 -16.11 17.12 -7.91
N GLY A 122 -15.72 17.70 -6.77
CA GLY A 122 -15.73 17.01 -5.48
C GLY A 122 -14.57 16.02 -5.32
N LEU A 123 -14.71 15.15 -4.32
CA LEU A 123 -13.69 14.16 -3.96
C LEU A 123 -14.14 12.75 -4.33
N LEU A 124 -13.19 11.91 -4.74
CA LEU A 124 -13.42 10.51 -5.09
C LEU A 124 -13.43 9.66 -3.81
N ARG A 125 -14.58 9.09 -3.49
CA ARG A 125 -14.71 8.10 -2.40
C ARG A 125 -14.35 6.71 -2.90
N GLU A 126 -13.90 5.83 -2.00
CA GLU A 126 -13.58 4.44 -2.33
C GLU A 126 -14.79 3.70 -2.94
N ALA A 127 -16.00 3.99 -2.45
CA ALA A 127 -17.25 3.41 -2.96
C ALA A 127 -17.55 3.82 -4.41
N ASP A 128 -17.07 4.98 -4.87
CA ASP A 128 -17.27 5.48 -6.23
C ASP A 128 -16.12 5.05 -7.17
N ALA A 129 -15.14 4.31 -6.64
CA ALA A 129 -14.00 3.75 -7.36
C ALA A 129 -13.99 2.21 -7.24
N PRO A 130 -14.94 1.50 -7.88
CA PRO A 130 -14.96 0.04 -7.84
C PRO A 130 -13.71 -0.56 -8.47
N PRO A 131 -13.45 -1.86 -8.27
CA PRO A 131 -12.34 -2.56 -8.92
C PRO A 131 -12.36 -2.33 -10.44
N ARG A 132 -11.33 -1.67 -10.94
CA ARG A 132 -11.11 -1.37 -12.37
C ARG A 132 -9.61 -1.27 -12.64
N PRO A 133 -8.88 -2.41 -12.52
CA PRO A 133 -7.43 -2.43 -12.56
C PRO A 133 -6.90 -1.99 -13.92
N ASP A 134 -5.73 -1.38 -13.93
CA ASP A 134 -5.06 -0.88 -15.13
C ASP A 134 -4.02 -1.85 -15.68
N THR A 135 -3.44 -2.71 -14.83
CA THR A 135 -2.32 -3.61 -15.14
C THR A 135 -2.50 -4.94 -14.39
N TYR A 136 -1.61 -5.93 -14.60
CA TYR A 136 -1.56 -7.14 -13.76
C TYR A 136 -1.25 -6.80 -12.29
N TYR A 137 -0.42 -5.78 -12.06
CA TYR A 137 -0.22 -5.23 -10.72
C TYR A 137 -1.56 -4.76 -10.10
N GLY A 138 -2.36 -4.02 -10.85
CA GLY A 138 -3.71 -3.61 -10.43
C GLY A 138 -4.63 -4.81 -10.17
N VAL A 139 -4.58 -5.86 -11.00
CA VAL A 139 -5.32 -7.12 -10.79
C VAL A 139 -4.92 -7.78 -9.47
N TRP A 140 -3.61 -7.83 -9.17
CA TRP A 140 -3.15 -8.31 -7.87
C TRP A 140 -3.78 -7.50 -6.73
N LYS A 141 -3.76 -6.16 -6.81
CA LYS A 141 -4.32 -5.31 -5.74
C LYS A 141 -5.83 -5.53 -5.56
N VAL A 142 -6.60 -5.71 -6.64
CA VAL A 142 -8.01 -6.14 -6.56
C VAL A 142 -8.14 -7.50 -5.88
N THR A 143 -7.31 -8.46 -6.24
CA THR A 143 -7.33 -9.80 -5.62
C THR A 143 -6.97 -9.73 -4.12
N MET A 144 -6.02 -8.87 -3.76
CA MET A 144 -5.64 -8.59 -2.37
C MET A 144 -6.84 -8.08 -1.54
N GLU A 145 -7.60 -7.10 -2.07
CA GLU A 145 -8.80 -6.57 -1.43
C GLU A 145 -9.90 -7.64 -1.31
N ALA A 146 -10.11 -8.43 -2.37
CA ALA A 146 -11.11 -9.51 -2.35
C ALA A 146 -10.77 -10.62 -1.33
N LEU A 147 -9.50 -11.03 -1.25
CA LEU A 147 -9.03 -11.95 -0.21
C LEU A 147 -9.18 -11.34 1.18
N GLY A 148 -8.84 -10.05 1.35
CA GLY A 148 -9.01 -9.33 2.61
C GLY A 148 -10.45 -9.36 3.10
N SER A 149 -11.42 -9.05 2.23
CA SER A 149 -12.86 -9.13 2.53
C SER A 149 -13.27 -10.54 2.93
N LEU A 150 -12.87 -11.56 2.16
CA LEU A 150 -13.17 -12.96 2.49
C LEU A 150 -12.69 -13.35 3.89
N TYR A 151 -11.43 -12.97 4.24
CA TYR A 151 -10.86 -13.34 5.54
C TYR A 151 -11.50 -12.55 6.69
N ALA A 152 -11.92 -11.31 6.45
CA ALA A 152 -12.67 -10.53 7.43
C ALA A 152 -14.06 -11.16 7.69
N ASP A 153 -14.85 -11.38 6.65
CA ASP A 153 -16.22 -11.87 6.77
C ASP A 153 -16.27 -13.32 7.29
N ARG A 154 -15.37 -14.17 6.81
CA ARG A 154 -15.42 -15.60 7.11
C ARG A 154 -14.70 -15.98 8.42
N TYR A 155 -13.64 -15.27 8.77
CA TYR A 155 -12.77 -15.64 9.89
C TYR A 155 -12.69 -14.58 10.99
N GLY A 156 -13.36 -13.43 10.82
CA GLY A 156 -13.42 -12.36 11.82
C GLY A 156 -12.06 -11.65 12.04
N ILE A 157 -11.22 -11.62 11.01
CA ILE A 157 -9.97 -10.85 11.04
C ILE A 157 -10.27 -9.41 10.63
N ASP A 158 -9.84 -8.45 11.41
CA ASP A 158 -9.89 -7.04 11.01
C ASP A 158 -8.87 -6.80 9.89
N VAL A 159 -9.32 -6.50 8.67
CA VAL A 159 -8.45 -6.26 7.51
C VAL A 159 -8.64 -4.86 6.97
N VAL A 160 -7.54 -4.10 6.93
CA VAL A 160 -7.53 -2.75 6.36
C VAL A 160 -6.68 -2.73 5.10
N CYS A 161 -7.29 -2.43 3.97
CA CYS A 161 -6.63 -2.28 2.67
C CYS A 161 -6.33 -0.80 2.41
N LEU A 162 -5.06 -0.46 2.25
CA LEU A 162 -4.60 0.90 1.99
C LEU A 162 -4.41 1.07 0.49
N ARG A 163 -5.30 1.77 -0.21
CA ARG A 163 -5.11 2.19 -1.61
C ARG A 163 -4.11 3.34 -1.65
N ILE A 164 -2.83 2.99 -1.57
CA ILE A 164 -1.72 3.94 -1.54
C ILE A 164 -1.61 4.64 -2.90
N GLY A 165 -1.47 5.97 -2.87
CA GLY A 165 -1.10 6.77 -4.02
C GLY A 165 0.39 6.61 -4.34
N THR A 166 1.18 7.67 -4.21
CA THR A 166 2.62 7.65 -4.49
C THR A 166 3.42 7.86 -3.21
N SER A 167 3.90 6.77 -2.62
CA SER A 167 4.74 6.84 -1.41
C SER A 167 6.22 6.94 -1.80
N THR A 168 6.78 8.13 -1.70
CA THR A 168 8.17 8.50 -2.01
C THR A 168 8.67 9.52 -1.01
N GLU A 169 10.00 9.67 -0.89
CA GLU A 169 10.60 10.70 -0.02
C GLU A 169 10.08 12.10 -0.40
N GLU A 170 10.10 12.42 -1.70
CA GLU A 170 9.61 13.69 -2.24
C GLU A 170 8.78 13.43 -3.51
N PRO A 171 7.85 14.32 -3.87
CA PRO A 171 7.18 14.29 -5.16
C PRO A 171 8.17 14.50 -6.32
N THR A 172 8.02 13.75 -7.42
CA THR A 172 8.91 13.82 -8.58
C THR A 172 8.21 14.17 -9.88
N SER A 173 6.90 14.45 -9.84
CA SER A 173 6.10 14.89 -10.99
C SER A 173 4.93 15.74 -10.54
N THR A 174 4.31 16.48 -11.45
CA THR A 174 3.11 17.29 -11.14
C THR A 174 1.89 16.42 -10.77
N ARG A 175 1.84 15.15 -11.21
CA ARG A 175 0.84 14.20 -10.75
C ARG A 175 0.95 13.94 -9.24
N HIS A 176 2.16 13.86 -8.71
CA HIS A 176 2.41 13.63 -7.30
C HIS A 176 1.89 14.76 -6.40
N LEU A 177 1.65 15.95 -6.92
CA LEU A 177 1.02 17.05 -6.16
C LEU A 177 -0.38 16.68 -5.64
N SER A 178 -0.99 15.63 -6.18
CA SER A 178 -2.29 15.12 -5.71
C SER A 178 -2.23 13.70 -5.12
N THR A 179 -1.21 12.90 -5.48
CA THR A 179 -1.15 11.48 -5.12
C THR A 179 -0.09 11.16 -4.07
N TRP A 180 0.76 12.12 -3.70
CA TRP A 180 1.86 11.89 -2.79
C TRP A 180 1.38 11.48 -1.40
N LEU A 181 2.07 10.49 -0.86
CA LEU A 181 2.01 10.07 0.53
C LEU A 181 3.43 10.16 1.09
N SER A 182 3.68 11.11 1.99
CA SER A 182 4.99 11.34 2.60
C SER A 182 5.44 10.16 3.46
N PRO A 183 6.74 10.06 3.80
CA PRO A 183 7.24 9.06 4.74
C PRO A 183 6.53 9.10 6.10
N ASP A 184 6.35 10.29 6.69
CA ASP A 184 5.73 10.45 8.00
C ASP A 184 4.23 10.13 7.96
N ASP A 185 3.52 10.55 6.92
CA ASP A 185 2.12 10.22 6.71
C ASP A 185 1.94 8.73 6.37
N THR A 186 2.92 8.09 5.69
CA THR A 186 2.92 6.63 5.50
C THR A 186 2.94 5.89 6.84
N VAL A 187 3.81 6.29 7.75
CA VAL A 187 3.89 5.72 9.11
C VAL A 187 2.59 5.99 9.88
N SER A 188 2.06 7.22 9.77
CA SER A 188 0.82 7.62 10.44
C SER A 188 -0.38 6.80 9.96
N LEU A 189 -0.51 6.60 8.65
CA LEU A 189 -1.60 5.82 8.04
C LEU A 189 -1.56 4.35 8.48
N VAL A 190 -0.38 3.72 8.42
CA VAL A 190 -0.22 2.33 8.86
C VAL A 190 -0.46 2.19 10.36
N HIS A 191 0.02 3.12 11.18
CA HIS A 191 -0.25 3.13 12.61
C HIS A 191 -1.75 3.24 12.92
N ALA A 192 -2.46 4.15 12.24
CA ALA A 192 -3.91 4.30 12.37
C ALA A 192 -4.63 2.99 12.00
N ALA A 193 -4.25 2.35 10.90
CA ALA A 193 -4.81 1.06 10.48
C ALA A 193 -4.54 -0.07 11.49
N LEU A 194 -3.37 -0.07 12.15
CA LEU A 194 -3.01 -1.04 13.19
C LEU A 194 -3.80 -0.85 14.48
N THR A 195 -4.14 0.40 14.83
CA THR A 195 -4.71 0.76 16.14
C THR A 195 -6.19 1.10 16.11
N ALA A 196 -6.80 1.25 14.94
CA ALA A 196 -8.24 1.51 14.80
C ALA A 196 -9.08 0.48 15.56
N PRO A 197 -10.07 0.87 16.35
CA PRO A 197 -10.94 -0.07 17.07
C PRO A 197 -11.86 -0.80 16.08
N SER A 198 -11.70 -2.13 15.98
CA SER A 198 -12.58 -3.06 15.24
C SER A 198 -13.03 -2.56 13.85
N PRO A 199 -12.13 -2.27 12.93
CA PRO A 199 -12.49 -1.74 11.61
C PRO A 199 -13.23 -2.76 10.72
N GLY A 200 -13.21 -4.05 11.08
CA GLY A 200 -13.75 -5.12 10.23
C GLY A 200 -12.99 -5.20 8.91
N PHE A 201 -13.72 -5.11 7.78
CA PHE A 201 -13.12 -4.91 6.48
C PHE A 201 -13.22 -3.45 6.06
N ALA A 202 -12.09 -2.82 5.78
CA ALA A 202 -12.05 -1.44 5.30
C ALA A 202 -11.10 -1.29 4.12
N VAL A 203 -11.48 -0.45 3.16
CA VAL A 203 -10.63 0.03 2.07
C VAL A 203 -10.55 1.54 2.20
N VAL A 204 -9.34 2.09 2.21
CA VAL A 204 -9.14 3.54 2.40
C VAL A 204 -8.08 4.09 1.45
N TRP A 205 -8.23 5.35 1.03
CA TRP A 205 -7.20 6.05 0.28
C TRP A 205 -6.03 6.43 1.17
N GLY A 206 -4.80 6.26 0.65
CA GLY A 206 -3.55 6.61 1.31
C GLY A 206 -2.81 7.69 0.55
N VAL A 207 -3.08 8.96 0.87
CA VAL A 207 -2.35 10.13 0.39
C VAL A 207 -2.19 11.13 1.53
N SER A 208 -1.20 12.05 1.42
CA SER A 208 -0.99 13.15 2.37
C SER A 208 -2.08 14.22 2.26
N ALA A 209 -2.01 15.27 3.10
CA ALA A 209 -2.95 16.39 3.11
C ALA A 209 -2.73 17.35 1.92
N ASN A 210 -2.47 16.82 0.74
CA ASN A 210 -2.09 17.59 -0.44
C ASN A 210 -3.14 18.65 -0.81
N THR A 211 -2.73 19.89 -1.00
CA THR A 211 -3.59 20.99 -1.44
C THR A 211 -4.32 20.67 -2.75
N ARG A 212 -3.65 19.97 -3.70
CA ARG A 212 -4.25 19.57 -5.00
C ARG A 212 -4.98 18.22 -4.92
N ASN A 213 -5.40 17.81 -3.71
CA ASN A 213 -6.08 16.55 -3.44
C ASN A 213 -7.46 16.47 -4.11
N TRP A 214 -7.79 15.28 -4.63
CA TRP A 214 -9.11 14.92 -5.14
C TRP A 214 -9.61 13.56 -4.63
N TRP A 215 -8.99 13.07 -3.55
CA TRP A 215 -9.33 11.82 -2.85
C TRP A 215 -10.11 12.12 -1.58
N ASP A 216 -11.18 11.40 -1.32
CA ASP A 216 -11.92 11.52 -0.07
C ASP A 216 -11.22 10.71 1.04
N LEU A 217 -10.67 11.39 2.03
CA LEU A 217 -9.98 10.76 3.16
C LEU A 217 -10.90 10.49 4.35
N THR A 218 -12.22 10.61 4.21
CA THR A 218 -13.16 10.41 5.32
C THR A 218 -13.02 9.03 5.94
N SER A 219 -12.92 7.97 5.12
CA SER A 219 -12.74 6.60 5.60
C SER A 219 -11.40 6.40 6.31
N ALA A 220 -10.32 6.98 5.79
CA ALA A 220 -8.99 6.91 6.43
C ALA A 220 -8.98 7.67 7.78
N ARG A 221 -9.61 8.85 7.82
CA ARG A 221 -9.75 9.64 9.06
C ARG A 221 -10.59 8.94 10.12
N ALA A 222 -11.60 8.16 9.71
CA ALA A 222 -12.39 7.34 10.62
C ALA A 222 -11.55 6.24 11.32
N LEU A 223 -10.42 5.82 10.73
CA LEU A 223 -9.44 4.93 11.36
C LEU A 223 -8.50 5.65 12.33
N GLY A 224 -8.51 7.00 12.36
CA GLY A 224 -7.60 7.83 13.14
C GLY A 224 -6.40 8.37 12.33
N TYR A 225 -6.45 8.28 10.99
CA TYR A 225 -5.41 8.87 10.14
C TYR A 225 -5.55 10.39 10.06
N GLU A 226 -4.50 11.10 10.44
CA GLU A 226 -4.41 12.56 10.39
C GLU A 226 -3.20 12.97 9.55
N PRO A 227 -3.33 13.05 8.21
CA PRO A 227 -2.22 13.46 7.34
C PRO A 227 -1.85 14.92 7.61
N LYS A 228 -0.56 15.23 7.48
CA LYS A 228 0.00 16.55 7.81
C LYS A 228 0.79 17.16 6.67
N ASP A 229 1.46 16.33 5.87
CA ASP A 229 2.34 16.81 4.83
C ASP A 229 1.58 17.19 3.57
N ASP A 230 2.13 18.15 2.82
CA ASP A 230 1.53 18.70 1.62
C ASP A 230 2.56 18.80 0.50
N ALA A 231 2.29 18.17 -0.62
CA ALA A 231 3.11 18.25 -1.82
C ALA A 231 3.19 19.67 -2.44
N GLU A 232 2.32 20.60 -2.03
CA GLU A 232 2.28 21.96 -2.59
C GLU A 232 3.60 22.71 -2.37
N VAL A 233 4.38 22.37 -1.34
CA VAL A 233 5.70 22.97 -1.11
C VAL A 233 6.71 22.71 -2.24
N TYR A 234 6.45 21.69 -3.07
CA TYR A 234 7.24 21.32 -4.25
C TYR A 234 6.64 21.82 -5.56
N ALA A 235 5.44 22.45 -5.53
CA ALA A 235 4.66 22.73 -6.73
C ALA A 235 5.38 23.66 -7.70
N GLU A 236 6.02 24.73 -7.22
CA GLU A 236 6.72 25.71 -8.07
C GLU A 236 7.78 25.01 -8.93
N ALA A 237 8.68 24.24 -8.31
CA ALA A 237 9.75 23.53 -9.02
C ALA A 237 9.23 22.46 -9.98
N LEU A 238 8.17 21.71 -9.58
CA LEU A 238 7.61 20.68 -10.43
C LEU A 238 6.83 21.24 -11.62
N VAL A 239 6.10 22.36 -11.44
CA VAL A 239 5.39 23.03 -12.53
C VAL A 239 6.38 23.71 -13.49
N GLU A 240 7.47 24.29 -12.99
CA GLU A 240 8.53 24.81 -13.83
C GLU A 240 9.17 23.71 -14.70
N ALA A 241 9.38 22.53 -14.14
CA ALA A 241 10.04 21.41 -14.83
C ALA A 241 9.12 20.66 -15.81
N TYR A 242 7.83 20.48 -15.48
CA TYR A 242 6.92 19.56 -16.19
C TYR A 242 5.64 20.24 -16.73
N GLY A 243 5.39 21.50 -16.41
CA GLY A 243 4.16 22.21 -16.74
C GLY A 243 2.99 21.91 -15.79
N GLU A 244 1.93 22.69 -15.88
CA GLU A 244 0.69 22.44 -15.13
C GLU A 244 0.01 21.14 -15.60
N PRO A 245 -0.64 20.38 -14.69
CA PRO A 245 -1.34 19.14 -15.04
C PRO A 245 -2.45 19.38 -16.06
N ASP A 246 -2.33 18.77 -17.24
CA ASP A 246 -3.40 18.76 -18.23
C ASP A 246 -4.42 17.68 -17.89
N LEU A 247 -5.62 18.07 -17.46
CA LEU A 247 -6.70 17.14 -17.10
C LEU A 247 -7.33 16.43 -18.30
N SER A 248 -6.98 16.78 -19.54
CA SER A 248 -7.34 16.02 -20.74
C SER A 248 -6.38 14.84 -20.98
N ASP A 249 -5.17 14.88 -20.40
CA ASP A 249 -4.20 13.79 -20.43
C ASP A 249 -4.64 12.66 -19.48
N PRO A 250 -4.73 11.39 -19.98
CA PRO A 250 -5.04 10.24 -19.13
C PRO A 250 -4.17 10.13 -17.88
N VAL A 251 -2.91 10.57 -17.91
CA VAL A 251 -1.99 10.58 -16.77
C VAL A 251 -2.55 11.38 -15.60
N HIS A 252 -3.24 12.49 -15.86
CA HIS A 252 -3.85 13.36 -14.85
C HIS A 252 -5.35 13.12 -14.67
N ALA A 253 -6.00 12.54 -15.71
CA ALA A 253 -7.45 12.35 -15.76
C ALA A 253 -7.91 11.02 -15.13
N ARG A 254 -7.00 10.09 -14.82
CA ARG A 254 -7.34 8.76 -14.29
C ARG A 254 -6.61 8.45 -12.99
N VAL A 255 -7.23 7.58 -12.20
CA VAL A 255 -6.70 7.10 -10.91
C VAL A 255 -5.32 6.45 -11.05
N GLY A 256 -5.11 5.61 -12.07
CA GLY A 256 -3.87 4.89 -12.31
C GLY A 256 -2.78 5.67 -13.03
N GLY A 257 -3.12 6.86 -13.58
CA GLY A 257 -2.14 7.69 -14.27
C GLY A 257 -1.51 7.01 -15.49
N GLU A 258 -0.19 7.06 -15.57
CA GLU A 258 0.60 6.49 -16.68
C GLU A 258 0.35 4.98 -16.90
N TYR A 259 0.01 4.22 -15.84
CA TYR A 259 -0.31 2.79 -15.96
C TYR A 259 -1.58 2.52 -16.78
N THR A 260 -2.36 3.55 -17.09
CA THR A 260 -3.53 3.43 -17.97
C THR A 260 -3.21 3.65 -19.46
N LEU A 261 -1.95 3.95 -19.79
CA LEU A 261 -1.50 4.17 -21.15
C LEU A 261 -1.15 2.85 -21.83
N PRO A 262 -1.44 2.68 -23.16
CA PRO A 262 -1.15 1.45 -23.86
C PRO A 262 0.33 1.03 -23.86
N GLU A 263 1.23 2.00 -23.83
CA GLU A 263 2.68 1.78 -23.81
C GLU A 263 3.23 1.33 -22.44
N TYR A 264 2.39 1.30 -21.41
CA TYR A 264 2.80 0.84 -20.08
C TYR A 264 2.80 -0.68 -19.92
N ASP A 265 2.45 -1.39 -20.98
CA ASP A 265 2.54 -2.86 -21.00
C ASP A 265 4.00 -3.28 -20.80
N ALA A 266 4.28 -4.01 -19.71
CA ALA A 266 5.61 -4.51 -19.45
C ALA A 266 5.92 -5.62 -20.47
N GLU A 267 6.85 -5.38 -21.40
CA GLU A 267 7.41 -6.47 -22.18
C GLU A 267 8.03 -7.52 -21.25
N PRO A 268 7.73 -8.81 -21.41
CA PRO A 268 8.31 -9.85 -20.57
C PRO A 268 9.83 -9.81 -20.66
N GLY A 269 10.50 -9.42 -19.59
CA GLY A 269 11.95 -9.42 -19.47
C GLY A 269 12.67 -8.07 -19.64
N ALA A 270 11.99 -6.96 -19.82
CA ALA A 270 12.59 -5.64 -19.69
C ALA A 270 12.81 -5.32 -18.19
N GLY A 271 13.91 -5.77 -17.62
CA GLY A 271 14.34 -5.37 -16.27
C GLY A 271 14.55 -3.86 -16.23
N ARG A 272 13.79 -3.16 -15.43
CA ARG A 272 13.99 -1.75 -15.07
C ARG A 272 14.75 -1.64 -13.78
#